data_6b4e9c5c202aa7ca09981a171f777bd6
#
_entry.id   6b4e9c5c202aa7ca09981a171f777bd6
#
_cell.length_a   1.000
_cell.length_b   1.000
_cell.length_c   1.000
_cell.angle_alpha   90.00
_cell.angle_beta   90.00
_cell.angle_gamma   90.00
#
_symmetry.space_group_name_H-M   'P 1'
#
loop_
_entity.id
_entity.type
_entity.pdbx_description
1 polymer ?
#
loop_
_entity_poly.entity_id
_entity_poly.type
_entity_poly.pdbx_seq_one_letter_code
_entity_poly.pdbx_strand_id
1 'polypeptide(L)'
;MEKSSIEAMPKTKSDETRARILGAAMDLFRRRGFEETTMREIAGEAGVATGAAYYYFDSKDAIVLAFYDQAQQELEPMLESAMTGSKDLKGRLRGLLEVKLRYFEPNRRLLGALAAHADPQHPLSPFSPQTREVREPQ
;
A
#
# COMPACT_ATOMS: atom_id res chain seq x y z
N MET A 1 16.48 -6.02 -30.35
CA MET A 1 16.09 -6.03 -29.91
C MET A 1 15.30 -5.40 -29.22
N GLU A 2 14.53 -5.30 -29.16
CA GLU A 2 13.85 -4.61 -28.64
C GLU A 2 13.35 -4.80 -27.44
N LYS A 3 13.35 -4.18 -26.71
CA LYS A 3 12.87 -4.25 -25.60
C LYS A 3 11.57 -4.06 -25.64
N SER A 4 10.87 -4.88 -25.48
CA SER A 4 9.58 -4.69 -25.19
C SER A 4 9.51 -3.84 -24.04
N SER A 5 9.84 -2.75 -24.20
CA SER A 5 9.49 -1.84 -23.24
C SER A 5 8.03 -1.90 -23.09
N ILE A 6 7.63 -2.55 -22.12
CA ILE A 6 6.40 -2.25 -21.57
C ILE A 6 6.54 -0.86 -21.07
N GLU A 7 6.48 0.05 -21.96
CA GLU A 7 6.37 1.39 -21.58
C GLU A 7 5.17 1.52 -20.72
N ALA A 8 5.38 1.79 -19.47
CA ALA A 8 4.32 2.18 -18.58
C ALA A 8 3.49 3.22 -19.31
N MET A 9 2.23 2.97 -19.51
CA MET A 9 1.31 3.92 -20.11
C MET A 9 1.38 5.24 -19.35
N PRO A 10 1.42 6.39 -20.03
CA PRO A 10 1.47 7.67 -19.35
C PRO A 10 0.29 7.79 -18.39
N LYS A 11 0.58 8.23 -17.17
CA LYS A 11 -0.44 8.44 -16.16
C LYS A 11 -1.41 9.54 -16.62
N THR A 12 -2.69 9.28 -16.47
CA THR A 12 -3.72 10.27 -16.72
C THR A 12 -3.78 11.26 -15.55
N LYS A 13 -4.50 12.38 -15.73
CA LYS A 13 -4.77 13.32 -14.62
C LYS A 13 -5.53 12.62 -13.50
N SER A 14 -6.42 11.70 -13.85
CA SER A 14 -7.17 10.91 -12.88
C SER A 14 -6.24 10.02 -12.05
N ASP A 15 -5.28 9.34 -12.70
CA ASP A 15 -4.28 8.53 -12.01
C ASP A 15 -3.41 9.36 -11.07
N GLU A 16 -3.00 10.55 -11.50
CA GLU A 16 -2.22 11.47 -10.71
C GLU A 16 -2.99 11.95 -9.48
N THR A 17 -4.26 12.28 -9.66
CA THR A 17 -5.14 12.72 -8.57
C THR A 17 -5.33 11.60 -7.56
N ARG A 18 -5.60 10.39 -8.04
CA ARG A 18 -5.75 9.21 -7.18
C ARG A 18 -4.49 8.96 -6.36
N ALA A 19 -3.34 9.00 -7.01
CA ALA A 19 -2.05 8.81 -6.34
C ALA A 19 -1.77 9.90 -5.30
N ARG A 20 -2.16 11.14 -5.59
CA ARG A 20 -1.99 12.26 -4.69
C ARG A 20 -2.87 12.11 -3.44
N ILE A 21 -4.11 11.65 -3.60
CA ILE A 21 -5.03 11.38 -2.49
C ILE A 21 -4.47 10.23 -1.63
N LEU A 22 -4.03 9.15 -2.25
CA LEU A 22 -3.43 8.02 -1.54
C LEU A 22 -2.21 8.45 -0.73
N GLY A 23 -1.30 9.21 -1.34
CA GLY A 23 -0.11 9.72 -0.67
C GLY A 23 -0.43 10.64 0.51
N ALA A 24 -1.39 11.56 0.32
CA ALA A 24 -1.84 12.46 1.37
C ALA A 24 -2.44 11.69 2.55
N ALA A 25 -3.25 10.67 2.27
CA ALA A 25 -3.86 9.84 3.28
C ALA A 25 -2.82 9.08 4.09
N MET A 26 -1.87 8.44 3.41
CA MET A 26 -0.81 7.67 4.08
C MET A 26 0.07 8.56 4.94
N ASP A 27 0.36 9.78 4.49
CA ASP A 27 1.11 10.74 5.27
C ASP A 27 0.35 11.16 6.54
N LEU A 28 -0.95 11.45 6.43
CA LEU A 28 -1.79 11.80 7.58
C LEU A 28 -1.91 10.62 8.55
N PHE A 29 -2.07 9.39 8.05
CA PHE A 29 -2.14 8.20 8.90
C PHE A 29 -0.84 8.02 9.71
N ARG A 30 0.31 8.29 9.10
CA ARG A 30 1.61 8.22 9.80
C ARG A 30 1.76 9.29 10.87
N ARG A 31 1.34 10.52 10.57
CA ARG A 31 1.52 11.67 11.47
C ARG A 31 0.47 11.72 12.56
N ARG A 32 -0.76 11.40 12.25
CA ARG A 32 -1.90 11.61 13.16
C ARG A 32 -2.58 10.32 13.62
N GLY A 33 -2.41 9.24 12.89
CA GLY A 33 -3.08 7.97 13.13
C GLY A 33 -4.29 7.77 12.21
N PHE A 34 -4.62 6.51 11.99
CA PHE A 34 -5.71 6.13 11.08
C PHE A 34 -7.08 6.61 11.59
N GLU A 35 -7.38 6.33 12.87
CA GLU A 35 -8.68 6.69 13.44
C GLU A 35 -8.88 8.22 13.54
N GLU A 36 -7.80 8.94 13.77
CA GLU A 36 -7.82 10.40 13.95
C GLU A 36 -7.95 11.17 12.65
N THR A 37 -7.78 10.51 11.51
CA THR A 37 -7.78 11.15 10.20
C THR A 37 -9.14 11.01 9.53
N THR A 38 -9.65 12.11 8.95
CA THR A 38 -10.92 12.12 8.23
C THR A 38 -10.69 12.23 6.72
N MET A 39 -11.69 11.81 5.94
CA MET A 39 -11.68 11.96 4.48
C MET A 39 -11.57 13.43 4.07
N ARG A 40 -12.17 14.33 4.84
CA ARG A 40 -12.11 15.77 4.59
C ARG A 40 -10.67 16.29 4.73
N GLU A 41 -9.96 15.86 5.75
CA GLU A 41 -8.57 16.24 5.96
C GLU A 41 -7.68 15.67 4.86
N ILE A 42 -7.93 14.45 4.43
CA ILE A 42 -7.21 13.84 3.31
C ILE A 42 -7.40 14.66 2.03
N ALA A 43 -8.64 15.04 1.74
CA ALA A 43 -8.94 15.87 0.57
C ALA A 43 -8.20 17.22 0.64
N GLY A 44 -8.23 17.87 1.80
CA GLY A 44 -7.53 19.12 2.02
C GLY A 44 -6.02 19.00 1.80
N GLU A 45 -5.41 17.95 2.34
CA GLU A 45 -3.97 17.70 2.18
C GLU A 45 -3.61 17.40 0.72
N ALA A 46 -4.50 16.69 0.01
CA ALA A 46 -4.30 16.39 -1.41
C ALA A 46 -4.62 17.57 -2.35
N GLY A 47 -5.21 18.63 -1.82
CA GLY A 47 -5.59 19.79 -2.62
C GLY A 47 -6.79 19.53 -3.51
N VAL A 48 -7.74 18.70 -3.08
CA VAL A 48 -8.96 18.39 -3.82
C VAL A 48 -10.19 18.61 -2.95
N ALA A 49 -11.35 18.69 -3.60
CA ALA A 49 -12.62 18.75 -2.87
C ALA A 49 -12.91 17.39 -2.19
N THR A 50 -13.63 17.43 -1.08
CA THR A 50 -13.99 16.20 -0.35
C THR A 50 -14.74 15.20 -1.23
N GLY A 51 -15.65 15.69 -2.09
CA GLY A 51 -16.36 14.84 -3.04
C GLY A 51 -15.44 14.14 -4.03
N ALA A 52 -14.35 14.81 -4.44
CA ALA A 52 -13.36 14.19 -5.31
C ALA A 52 -12.62 13.05 -4.61
N ALA A 53 -12.27 13.23 -3.33
CA ALA A 53 -11.66 12.16 -2.55
C ALA A 53 -12.57 10.94 -2.47
N TYR A 54 -13.86 11.13 -2.22
CA TYR A 54 -14.84 10.04 -2.19
C TYR A 54 -15.09 9.40 -3.56
N TYR A 55 -14.87 10.14 -4.63
CA TYR A 55 -14.95 9.57 -5.97
C TYR A 55 -13.91 8.49 -6.20
N TYR A 56 -12.69 8.69 -5.68
CA TYR A 56 -11.58 7.74 -5.84
C TYR A 56 -11.56 6.64 -4.78
N PHE A 57 -11.96 6.97 -3.56
CA PHE A 57 -11.92 6.03 -2.43
C PHE A 57 -13.18 6.19 -1.58
N ASP A 58 -13.96 5.12 -1.48
CA ASP A 58 -15.23 5.15 -0.74
C ASP A 58 -15.05 5.41 0.75
N SER A 59 -13.89 5.06 1.29
CA SER A 59 -13.62 5.14 2.73
C SER A 59 -12.11 5.15 3.00
N LYS A 60 -11.73 5.41 4.25
CA LYS A 60 -10.35 5.25 4.68
C LYS A 60 -9.88 3.80 4.53
N ASP A 61 -10.77 2.83 4.75
CA ASP A 61 -10.46 1.42 4.58
C ASP A 61 -10.06 1.11 3.13
N ALA A 62 -10.79 1.67 2.17
CA ALA A 62 -10.47 1.52 0.75
C ALA A 62 -9.09 2.07 0.41
N ILE A 63 -8.69 3.16 1.06
CA ILE A 63 -7.35 3.74 0.88
C ILE A 63 -6.27 2.79 1.39
N VAL A 64 -6.48 2.17 2.55
CA VAL A 64 -5.52 1.22 3.11
C VAL A 64 -5.39 -0.03 2.23
N LEU A 65 -6.52 -0.51 1.68
CA LEU A 65 -6.49 -1.65 0.75
C LEU A 65 -5.73 -1.31 -0.53
N ALA A 66 -5.91 -0.08 -1.04
CA ALA A 66 -5.13 0.39 -2.19
C ALA A 66 -3.64 0.49 -1.88
N PHE A 67 -3.28 0.90 -0.67
CA PHE A 67 -1.90 0.90 -0.21
C PHE A 67 -1.32 -0.52 -0.17
N TYR A 68 -2.06 -1.50 0.33
CA TYR A 68 -1.61 -2.89 0.33
C TYR A 68 -1.38 -3.41 -1.08
N ASP A 69 -2.29 -3.10 -2.00
CA ASP A 69 -2.15 -3.51 -3.40
C ASP A 69 -0.89 -2.91 -4.04
N GLN A 70 -0.69 -1.61 -3.84
CA GLN A 70 0.51 -0.93 -4.33
C GLN A 70 1.79 -1.54 -3.71
N ALA A 71 1.76 -1.81 -2.42
CA ALA A 71 2.89 -2.40 -1.71
C ALA A 71 3.25 -3.78 -2.27
N GLN A 72 2.26 -4.61 -2.60
CA GLN A 72 2.50 -5.92 -3.22
C GLN A 72 3.20 -5.76 -4.56
N GLN A 73 2.72 -4.85 -5.40
CA GLN A 73 3.29 -4.61 -6.72
C GLN A 73 4.74 -4.09 -6.63
N GLU A 74 5.02 -3.20 -5.70
CA GLU A 74 6.36 -2.63 -5.52
C GLU A 74 7.33 -3.61 -4.87
N LEU A 75 6.85 -4.46 -3.96
CA LEU A 75 7.69 -5.43 -3.27
C LEU A 75 8.08 -6.61 -4.15
N GLU A 76 7.25 -7.01 -5.09
CA GLU A 76 7.47 -8.21 -5.89
C GLU A 76 8.86 -8.25 -6.55
N PRO A 77 9.30 -7.23 -7.32
CA PRO A 77 10.63 -7.26 -7.91
C PRO A 77 11.76 -7.21 -6.87
N MET A 78 11.54 -6.54 -5.75
CA MET A 78 12.53 -6.48 -4.66
C MET A 78 12.70 -7.85 -4.00
N LEU A 79 11.60 -8.58 -3.82
CA LEU A 79 11.62 -9.92 -3.23
C LEU A 79 12.26 -10.93 -4.19
N GLU A 80 11.96 -10.83 -5.47
CA GLU A 80 12.62 -11.66 -6.49
C GLU A 80 14.14 -11.45 -6.49
N SER A 81 14.57 -10.20 -6.45
CA SER A 81 15.98 -9.85 -6.40
C SER A 81 16.65 -10.42 -5.13
N ALA A 82 15.97 -10.34 -3.99
CA ALA A 82 16.47 -10.90 -2.72
C ALA A 82 16.57 -12.44 -2.79
N MET A 83 15.60 -13.08 -3.46
CA MET A 83 15.59 -14.53 -3.62
C MET A 83 16.73 -15.03 -4.50
N THR A 84 17.06 -14.27 -5.54
CA THR A 84 18.14 -14.66 -6.48
C THR A 84 19.51 -14.20 -6.01
N GLY A 85 19.59 -13.27 -5.07
CA GLY A 85 20.85 -12.70 -4.58
C GLY A 85 21.63 -13.59 -3.63
N SER A 86 21.08 -14.69 -3.18
CA SER A 86 21.75 -15.63 -2.28
C SER A 86 21.52 -17.06 -2.71
N LYS A 87 22.51 -17.92 -2.50
CA LYS A 87 22.45 -19.33 -2.90
C LYS A 87 21.84 -20.23 -1.82
N ASP A 88 21.92 -19.84 -0.54
CA ASP A 88 21.41 -20.67 0.55
C ASP A 88 20.07 -20.14 1.10
N LEU A 89 19.37 -21.01 1.79
CA LEU A 89 18.06 -20.70 2.36
C LEU A 89 18.14 -19.58 3.40
N LYS A 90 19.15 -19.64 4.25
CA LYS A 90 19.33 -18.63 5.32
C LYS A 90 19.50 -17.23 4.72
N GLY A 91 20.33 -17.09 3.70
CA GLY A 91 20.56 -15.82 3.02
C GLY A 91 19.31 -15.34 2.31
N ARG A 92 18.55 -16.23 1.68
CA ARG A 92 17.28 -15.87 1.02
C ARG A 92 16.24 -15.37 2.02
N LEU A 93 16.07 -16.08 3.13
CA LEU A 93 15.14 -15.67 4.19
C LEU A 93 15.54 -14.33 4.78
N ARG A 94 16.83 -14.14 5.06
CA ARG A 94 17.33 -12.86 5.56
C ARG A 94 17.01 -11.73 4.58
N GLY A 95 17.30 -11.93 3.29
CA GLY A 95 17.04 -10.94 2.27
C GLY A 95 15.56 -10.57 2.16
N LEU A 96 14.67 -11.56 2.20
CA LEU A 96 13.23 -11.33 2.17
C LEU A 96 12.76 -10.52 3.37
N LEU A 97 13.22 -10.88 4.56
CA LEU A 97 12.85 -10.17 5.78
C LEU A 97 13.37 -8.73 5.78
N GLU A 98 14.61 -8.52 5.38
CA GLU A 98 15.20 -7.19 5.31
C GLU A 98 14.44 -6.28 4.34
N VAL A 99 14.08 -6.78 3.16
CA VAL A 99 13.30 -6.03 2.18
C VAL A 99 11.96 -5.63 2.75
N LYS A 100 11.23 -6.57 3.35
CA LYS A 100 9.92 -6.29 3.93
C LYS A 100 9.99 -5.31 5.09
N LEU A 101 10.90 -5.53 6.02
CA LEU A 101 11.05 -4.65 7.18
C LEU A 101 11.40 -3.22 6.76
N ARG A 102 12.32 -3.09 5.82
CA ARG A 102 12.72 -1.77 5.30
C ARG A 102 11.59 -1.06 4.58
N TYR A 103 10.82 -1.79 3.77
CA TYR A 103 9.70 -1.22 3.03
C TYR A 103 8.61 -0.70 3.96
N PHE A 104 8.28 -1.46 5.00
CA PHE A 104 7.18 -1.12 5.90
C PHE A 104 7.58 -0.25 7.09
N GLU A 105 8.86 -0.02 7.31
CA GLU A 105 9.33 0.78 8.46
C GLU A 105 8.65 2.15 8.57
N PRO A 106 8.48 2.94 7.48
CA PRO A 106 7.79 4.23 7.59
C PRO A 106 6.34 4.13 8.03
N ASN A 107 5.71 2.98 7.82
CA ASN A 107 4.31 2.75 8.13
C ASN A 107 4.09 1.80 9.31
N ARG A 108 5.13 1.53 10.11
CA ARG A 108 5.04 0.49 11.16
C ARG A 108 3.95 0.77 12.21
N ARG A 109 3.71 2.04 12.54
CA ARG A 109 2.66 2.41 13.50
C ARG A 109 1.27 2.11 12.94
N LEU A 110 1.06 2.47 11.68
CA LEU A 110 -0.19 2.18 10.99
C LEU A 110 -0.42 0.67 10.91
N LEU A 111 0.60 -0.07 10.46
CA LEU A 111 0.50 -1.52 10.34
C LEU A 111 0.26 -2.18 11.71
N GLY A 112 0.88 -1.68 12.76
CA GLY A 112 0.65 -2.16 14.12
C GLY A 112 -0.79 -1.91 14.58
N ALA A 113 -1.32 -0.73 14.29
CA ALA A 113 -2.71 -0.41 14.61
C ALA A 113 -3.69 -1.30 13.83
N LEU A 114 -3.40 -1.55 12.55
CA LEU A 114 -4.23 -2.41 11.70
C LEU A 114 -4.11 -3.88 12.12
N ALA A 115 -2.92 -4.32 12.53
CA ALA A 115 -2.71 -5.67 13.03
C ALA A 115 -3.47 -5.95 14.34
N ALA A 116 -3.80 -4.90 15.10
CA ALA A 116 -4.64 -5.04 16.28
C ALA A 116 -6.05 -5.49 15.94
N HIS A 117 -6.49 -5.29 14.69
CA HIS A 117 -7.74 -5.86 14.19
C HIS A 117 -7.50 -7.31 13.77
N ALA A 118 -7.25 -8.17 14.74
CA ALA A 118 -6.97 -9.59 14.48
C ALA A 118 -8.21 -10.37 14.01
N ASP A 119 -9.39 -9.78 14.12
CA ASP A 119 -10.64 -10.40 13.67
C ASP A 119 -10.61 -10.55 12.13
N PRO A 120 -10.67 -11.79 11.59
CA PRO A 120 -10.67 -11.99 10.14
C PRO A 120 -11.86 -11.36 9.42
N GLN A 121 -12.90 -10.98 10.13
CA GLN A 121 -14.07 -10.34 9.56
C GLN A 121 -13.87 -8.83 9.36
N HIS A 122 -12.87 -8.25 10.02
CA HIS A 122 -12.59 -6.81 9.85
C HIS A 122 -11.89 -6.58 8.49
N PRO A 123 -12.39 -5.67 7.64
CA PRO A 123 -11.84 -5.48 6.29
C PRO A 123 -10.34 -5.20 6.23
N LEU A 124 -9.82 -4.52 7.25
CA LEU A 124 -8.40 -4.17 7.33
C LEU A 124 -7.55 -5.22 8.03
N SER A 125 -8.16 -6.32 8.49
CA SER A 125 -7.40 -7.41 9.10
C SER A 125 -6.45 -8.01 8.05
N PRO A 126 -5.19 -8.29 8.43
CA PRO A 126 -4.28 -9.02 7.54
C PRO A 126 -4.81 -10.40 7.12
N PHE A 127 -5.83 -10.90 7.84
CA PHE A 127 -6.41 -12.22 7.59
C PHE A 127 -7.77 -12.15 6.90
N SER A 128 -8.26 -10.95 6.56
CA SER A 128 -9.56 -10.79 5.91
C SER A 128 -9.54 -11.29 4.46
N PRO A 129 -10.72 -11.65 3.90
CA PRO A 129 -10.82 -11.99 2.48
C PRO A 129 -10.31 -10.87 1.56
N GLN A 130 -10.59 -9.62 1.91
CA GLN A 130 -10.18 -8.46 1.12
C GLN A 130 -8.65 -8.34 1.02
N THR A 131 -7.95 -8.54 2.13
CA THR A 131 -6.48 -8.51 2.11
C THR A 131 -5.90 -9.77 1.46
N ARG A 132 -6.65 -10.89 1.47
CA ARG A 132 -6.22 -12.10 0.76
C ARG A 132 -6.17 -11.85 -0.74
N GLU A 133 -7.19 -11.23 -1.31
CA GLU A 133 -7.24 -10.93 -2.74
C GLU A 133 -6.04 -10.09 -3.19
N VAL A 134 -5.58 -9.18 -2.33
CA VAL A 134 -4.39 -8.37 -2.61
C VAL A 134 -3.12 -9.21 -2.58
N ARG A 135 -3.03 -10.18 -1.64
CA ARG A 135 -1.83 -11.00 -1.49
C ARG A 135 -1.71 -12.13 -2.50
N GLU A 136 -2.85 -12.60 -3.00
CA GLU A 136 -2.91 -13.76 -3.89
C GLU A 136 -3.67 -13.39 -5.18
N PRO A 137 -3.06 -12.55 -6.03
CA PRO A 137 -3.70 -12.20 -7.30
C PRO A 137 -3.83 -13.47 -8.16
N GLN A 138 -4.97 -13.60 -8.81
CA GLN A 138 -5.23 -14.73 -9.72
C GLN A 138 -4.39 -14.62 -10.99
#